data_61a4a353db268e4a981c0d8e7d6188e4
#
_entry.id   61a4a353db268e4a981c0d8e7d6188e4
#
_cell.length_a   1.000
_cell.length_b   1.000
_cell.length_c   1.000
_cell.angle_alpha   90.00
_cell.angle_beta   90.00
_cell.angle_gamma   90.00
#
_symmetry.space_group_name_H-M   'P 1'
#
loop_
_entity.id
_entity.type
_entity.pdbx_description
1 polymer ?
#
loop_
_entity_poly.entity_id
_entity_poly.type
_entity_poly.pdbx_seq_one_letter_code
_entity_poly.pdbx_strand_id
1 'polypeptide(L)'
;MAYYGFVTTLKNVRPHPNADRLQLGDCFGNTVCVNLDYYEGQVGVYFPTDGQLSVEFATQNNLLRLKDENGNNIGGYMDPDKRNVKAIKLRGEKSDGLFLPLSCLDYCYPDVYGGAAKVLKVGNRIDICNGHEICKKYIPKGNSRNSNAGGTSRTRKRKVAVAPLFSEHADTEQLAYNLSAFRPGDEIEITLKMHGTSQRTGYLPVLKGYKRTLKDRIFRKEGEPIYDWGYVTGTRRTVLDDYEGGYYGSNEFREAHSKLFEGRLWRGETVYYEVVGFTTNGSPIMGVCNNKKLNDKDFVKRYGEITTFSYGCDPDGCHGTELLKMFIPNDESEETRVVREPQSDIYVYRMTMTNEDGDVVEYTPDFMRYRCEQMGVKTVPLFAKGKIAMSGLVNLIDYRTEEDFIVAEGDETREGDPLSYEYLPGESVKKAAEIFYDGPDPVGKIHVREGVVVRIINRPKFTAYKHKNFSFKVLEGIIKESATAPDMEEAQEVENE
;
A
#
# COMPACT_ATOMS: atom_id res chain seq x y z
N MET A 1 0.68 9.44 -3.03
CA MET A 1 1.84 8.93 -2.24
C MET A 1 3.11 9.44 -2.90
N ALA A 2 4.00 10.10 -2.16
CA ALA A 2 5.27 10.56 -2.71
C ALA A 2 6.19 9.36 -2.99
N TYR A 3 6.94 9.39 -4.09
CA TYR A 3 7.93 8.39 -4.46
C TYR A 3 9.30 9.06 -4.56
N TYR A 4 10.34 8.39 -4.07
CA TYR A 4 11.69 8.91 -4.02
C TYR A 4 12.72 7.88 -4.44
N GLY A 5 13.80 8.30 -5.09
CA GLY A 5 15.08 7.62 -5.07
C GLY A 5 15.80 7.90 -3.75
N PHE A 6 16.57 6.96 -3.25
CA PHE A 6 17.30 7.07 -1.98
C PHE A 6 18.80 7.04 -2.24
N VAL A 7 19.52 8.05 -1.80
CA VAL A 7 20.99 7.99 -1.79
C VAL A 7 21.42 7.05 -0.68
N THR A 8 22.07 5.96 -1.07
CA THR A 8 22.48 4.89 -0.16
C THR A 8 23.78 4.22 -0.63
N THR A 9 24.29 3.29 0.16
CA THR A 9 25.45 2.45 -0.19
C THR A 9 24.97 1.07 -0.64
N LEU A 10 25.62 0.56 -1.68
CA LEU A 10 25.49 -0.84 -2.10
C LEU A 10 26.28 -1.73 -1.15
N LYS A 11 25.64 -2.77 -0.63
CA LYS A 11 26.23 -3.70 0.34
C LYS A 11 26.16 -5.14 -0.17
N ASN A 12 26.94 -6.04 0.44
CA ASN A 12 26.94 -7.49 0.15
C ASN A 12 27.11 -7.77 -1.36
N VAL A 13 28.04 -7.09 -2.00
CA VAL A 13 28.33 -7.28 -3.43
C VAL A 13 28.93 -8.65 -3.64
N ARG A 14 28.29 -9.45 -4.50
CA ARG A 14 28.63 -10.85 -4.76
C ARG A 14 28.37 -11.24 -6.21
N PRO A 15 29.10 -12.21 -6.78
CA PRO A 15 28.85 -12.68 -8.14
C PRO A 15 27.42 -13.19 -8.30
N HIS A 16 26.84 -12.96 -9.48
CA HIS A 16 25.56 -13.55 -9.82
C HIS A 16 25.75 -15.03 -10.18
N PRO A 17 25.03 -15.99 -9.53
CA PRO A 17 25.32 -17.43 -9.69
C PRO A 17 25.08 -17.93 -11.11
N ASN A 18 24.23 -17.29 -11.89
CA ASN A 18 23.81 -17.75 -13.22
C ASN A 18 24.09 -16.72 -14.33
N ALA A 19 25.01 -15.76 -14.11
CA ALA A 19 25.34 -14.74 -15.11
C ALA A 19 26.77 -14.20 -14.96
N ASP A 20 27.59 -14.34 -15.99
CA ASP A 20 29.01 -13.92 -15.99
C ASP A 20 29.21 -12.39 -16.05
N ARG A 21 28.17 -11.63 -16.40
CA ARG A 21 28.23 -10.17 -16.57
C ARG A 21 27.42 -9.38 -15.55
N LEU A 22 26.95 -10.05 -14.49
CA LEU A 22 26.14 -9.44 -13.44
C LEU A 22 26.70 -9.81 -12.08
N GLN A 23 26.39 -8.92 -11.12
CA GLN A 23 26.57 -9.10 -9.69
C GLN A 23 25.25 -8.85 -8.98
N LEU A 24 25.19 -9.29 -7.75
CA LEU A 24 24.12 -8.98 -6.81
C LEU A 24 24.67 -8.02 -5.76
N GLY A 25 23.87 -7.06 -5.35
CA GLY A 25 24.15 -6.22 -4.20
C GLY A 25 22.87 -5.93 -3.44
N ASP A 26 22.97 -5.44 -2.23
CA ASP A 26 21.81 -5.20 -1.40
C ASP A 26 21.67 -3.70 -1.04
N CYS A 27 20.45 -3.16 -1.16
CA CYS A 27 20.06 -1.82 -0.73
C CYS A 27 18.85 -1.94 0.20
N PHE A 28 18.96 -1.46 1.45
CA PHE A 28 17.91 -1.59 2.46
C PHE A 28 17.43 -3.06 2.66
N GLY A 29 18.34 -4.04 2.45
CA GLY A 29 18.02 -5.45 2.49
C GLY A 29 17.22 -5.97 1.28
N ASN A 30 17.00 -5.15 0.24
CA ASN A 30 16.47 -5.60 -1.04
C ASN A 30 17.63 -5.91 -1.98
N THR A 31 17.66 -7.11 -2.56
CA THR A 31 18.68 -7.49 -3.53
C THR A 31 18.41 -6.81 -4.87
N VAL A 32 19.45 -6.27 -5.48
CA VAL A 32 19.44 -5.69 -6.83
C VAL A 32 20.52 -6.34 -7.70
N CYS A 33 20.22 -6.55 -8.97
CA CYS A 33 21.23 -6.96 -9.96
C CYS A 33 21.93 -5.72 -10.51
N VAL A 34 23.24 -5.74 -10.50
CA VAL A 34 24.12 -4.67 -10.98
C VAL A 34 25.19 -5.20 -11.93
N ASN A 35 25.89 -4.31 -12.66
CA ASN A 35 26.98 -4.67 -13.52
C ASN A 35 28.25 -5.01 -12.71
N LEU A 36 29.27 -5.53 -13.39
CA LEU A 36 30.55 -5.95 -12.76
C LEU A 36 31.43 -4.78 -12.27
N ASP A 37 31.16 -3.56 -12.70
CA ASP A 37 31.88 -2.33 -12.31
C ASP A 37 31.40 -1.74 -10.97
N TYR A 38 30.38 -2.33 -10.38
CA TYR A 38 29.89 -1.92 -9.05
C TYR A 38 30.68 -2.64 -7.94
N TYR A 39 30.85 -1.97 -6.79
CA TYR A 39 31.68 -2.48 -5.70
C TYR A 39 31.04 -2.25 -4.32
N GLU A 40 31.51 -3.00 -3.34
CA GLU A 40 31.07 -2.91 -1.95
C GLU A 40 31.28 -1.50 -1.37
N GLY A 41 30.23 -0.95 -0.76
CA GLY A 41 30.26 0.39 -0.19
C GLY A 41 30.08 1.53 -1.19
N GLN A 42 29.86 1.25 -2.47
CA GLN A 42 29.61 2.26 -3.49
C GLN A 42 28.36 3.08 -3.16
N VAL A 43 28.54 4.41 -3.11
CA VAL A 43 27.40 5.34 -2.93
C VAL A 43 26.68 5.53 -4.26
N GLY A 44 25.37 5.43 -4.24
CA GLY A 44 24.52 5.59 -5.41
C GLY A 44 23.09 5.93 -5.05
N VAL A 45 22.23 5.90 -6.04
CA VAL A 45 20.80 6.13 -5.89
C VAL A 45 20.06 4.80 -6.10
N TYR A 46 19.34 4.39 -5.08
CA TYR A 46 18.42 3.25 -5.15
C TYR A 46 17.01 3.75 -5.43
N PHE A 47 16.42 3.25 -6.50
CA PHE A 47 15.03 3.49 -6.88
C PHE A 47 14.21 2.25 -6.53
N PRO A 48 13.29 2.32 -5.56
CA PRO A 48 12.40 1.22 -5.22
C PRO A 48 11.46 0.84 -6.37
N THR A 49 10.80 -0.29 -6.25
CA THR A 49 9.69 -0.66 -7.15
C THR A 49 8.52 0.32 -7.04
N ASP A 50 7.66 0.35 -8.05
CA ASP A 50 6.50 1.24 -8.20
C ASP A 50 6.83 2.70 -8.53
N GLY A 51 8.07 3.00 -8.92
CA GLY A 51 8.46 4.30 -9.42
C GLY A 51 8.45 4.39 -10.94
N GLN A 52 8.35 5.62 -11.44
CA GLN A 52 8.57 5.98 -12.83
C GLN A 52 9.72 6.97 -12.90
N LEU A 53 10.72 6.67 -13.70
CA LEU A 53 11.81 7.60 -13.96
C LEU A 53 11.37 8.66 -14.98
N SER A 54 11.88 9.89 -14.87
CA SER A 54 11.62 10.92 -15.87
C SER A 54 12.22 10.55 -17.23
N VAL A 55 11.71 11.12 -18.30
CA VAL A 55 12.25 10.91 -19.65
C VAL A 55 13.69 11.41 -19.70
N GLU A 56 13.94 12.60 -19.15
CA GLU A 56 15.26 13.22 -19.12
C GLU A 56 16.27 12.33 -18.39
N PHE A 57 15.99 11.95 -17.15
CA PHE A 57 16.87 11.09 -16.35
C PHE A 57 17.17 9.76 -17.06
N ALA A 58 16.15 9.10 -17.59
CA ALA A 58 16.32 7.82 -18.28
C ALA A 58 17.14 7.95 -19.58
N THR A 59 17.01 9.07 -20.30
CA THR A 59 17.79 9.36 -21.51
C THR A 59 19.23 9.67 -21.18
N GLN A 60 19.49 10.57 -20.20
CA GLN A 60 20.84 10.96 -19.79
C GLN A 60 21.65 9.75 -19.29
N ASN A 61 21.00 8.77 -18.70
CA ASN A 61 21.65 7.56 -18.18
C ASN A 61 21.55 6.35 -19.11
N ASN A 62 21.15 6.53 -20.37
CA ASN A 62 21.06 5.47 -21.37
C ASN A 62 20.26 4.24 -20.90
N LEU A 63 19.16 4.46 -20.15
CA LEU A 63 18.33 3.38 -19.59
C LEU A 63 17.28 2.90 -20.56
N LEU A 64 16.91 3.71 -21.57
CA LEU A 64 15.82 3.41 -22.49
C LEU A 64 16.22 2.33 -23.52
N ARG A 65 15.36 1.35 -23.70
CA ARG A 65 15.46 0.36 -24.75
C ARG A 65 15.06 1.00 -26.07
N LEU A 66 16.06 1.37 -26.85
CA LEU A 66 15.90 1.91 -28.19
C LEU A 66 16.10 0.80 -29.23
N LYS A 67 15.53 0.97 -30.40
CA LYS A 67 15.71 0.09 -31.54
C LYS A 67 16.40 0.87 -32.66
N ASP A 68 17.32 0.22 -33.36
CA ASP A 68 17.88 0.72 -34.60
C ASP A 68 16.90 0.55 -35.78
N GLU A 69 17.29 1.03 -36.95
CA GLU A 69 16.50 0.93 -38.19
C GLU A 69 16.21 -0.53 -38.59
N ASN A 70 16.99 -1.48 -38.11
CA ASN A 70 16.87 -2.92 -38.36
C ASN A 70 16.04 -3.62 -37.27
N GLY A 71 15.57 -2.90 -36.25
CA GLY A 71 14.79 -3.46 -35.14
C GLY A 71 15.63 -4.10 -34.02
N ASN A 72 16.96 -3.99 -34.04
CA ASN A 72 17.85 -4.49 -32.99
C ASN A 72 17.81 -3.55 -31.79
N ASN A 73 17.89 -4.10 -30.58
CA ASN A 73 17.96 -3.28 -29.38
C ASN A 73 19.31 -2.56 -29.30
N ILE A 74 19.27 -1.24 -29.24
CA ILE A 74 20.39 -0.35 -28.95
C ILE A 74 20.04 0.45 -27.68
N GLY A 75 20.96 0.58 -26.77
CA GLY A 75 20.75 1.28 -25.51
C GLY A 75 20.33 0.37 -24.37
N GLY A 76 19.57 0.94 -23.42
CA GLY A 76 19.22 0.29 -22.17
C GLY A 76 18.16 -0.78 -22.24
N TYR A 77 17.49 -1.00 -21.11
CA TYR A 77 16.56 -2.11 -20.92
C TYR A 77 15.14 -1.68 -20.52
N MET A 78 14.94 -0.40 -20.18
CA MET A 78 13.64 0.12 -19.75
C MET A 78 12.74 0.41 -20.94
N ASP A 79 11.45 0.15 -20.76
CA ASP A 79 10.42 0.53 -21.71
C ASP A 79 10.35 2.06 -21.84
N PRO A 80 10.45 2.65 -23.05
CA PRO A 80 10.50 4.11 -23.24
C PRO A 80 9.25 4.86 -22.77
N ASP A 81 8.08 4.21 -22.82
CA ASP A 81 6.81 4.83 -22.46
C ASP A 81 6.52 4.73 -20.97
N LYS A 82 6.80 3.55 -20.38
CA LYS A 82 6.48 3.28 -18.98
C LYS A 82 7.58 3.74 -18.03
N ARG A 83 8.86 3.49 -18.33
CA ARG A 83 10.05 3.80 -17.52
C ARG A 83 9.90 3.42 -16.04
N ASN A 84 9.10 2.39 -15.77
CA ASN A 84 8.78 1.98 -14.42
C ASN A 84 9.86 1.06 -13.84
N VAL A 85 10.17 1.29 -12.56
CA VAL A 85 11.06 0.44 -11.78
C VAL A 85 10.27 -0.75 -11.23
N LYS A 86 10.77 -1.96 -11.46
CA LYS A 86 10.06 -3.21 -11.18
C LYS A 86 10.85 -4.14 -10.27
N ALA A 87 10.14 -4.99 -9.54
CA ALA A 87 10.70 -6.23 -9.01
C ALA A 87 10.68 -7.28 -10.12
N ILE A 88 11.84 -7.88 -10.41
CA ILE A 88 11.99 -8.89 -11.45
C ILE A 88 12.88 -10.04 -10.98
N LYS A 89 12.77 -11.20 -11.63
CA LYS A 89 13.78 -12.26 -11.52
C LYS A 89 14.67 -12.22 -12.74
N LEU A 90 15.98 -12.05 -12.55
CA LEU A 90 16.98 -12.13 -13.60
C LEU A 90 17.74 -13.44 -13.44
N ARG A 91 17.62 -14.35 -14.41
CA ARG A 91 18.27 -15.68 -14.42
C ARG A 91 18.14 -16.44 -13.08
N GLY A 92 16.95 -16.35 -12.44
CA GLY A 92 16.64 -17.00 -11.18
C GLY A 92 16.83 -16.12 -9.93
N GLU A 93 17.67 -15.09 -9.99
CA GLU A 93 17.94 -14.21 -8.86
C GLU A 93 16.97 -13.02 -8.78
N LYS A 94 16.68 -12.61 -7.55
CA LYS A 94 15.79 -11.48 -7.28
C LYS A 94 16.48 -10.16 -7.62
N SER A 95 15.76 -9.22 -8.26
CA SER A 95 16.16 -7.83 -8.41
C SER A 95 14.98 -6.95 -8.03
N ASP A 96 15.03 -6.34 -6.85
CA ASP A 96 13.95 -5.57 -6.24
C ASP A 96 14.31 -4.08 -6.28
N GLY A 97 14.05 -3.44 -7.41
CA GLY A 97 14.38 -2.04 -7.66
C GLY A 97 15.56 -1.87 -8.63
N LEU A 98 16.09 -0.66 -8.65
CA LEU A 98 17.20 -0.24 -9.51
C LEU A 98 18.21 0.55 -8.67
N PHE A 99 19.49 0.17 -8.76
CA PHE A 99 20.59 0.94 -8.17
C PHE A 99 21.50 1.50 -9.28
N LEU A 100 21.78 2.80 -9.22
CA LEU A 100 22.68 3.50 -10.13
C LEU A 100 23.76 4.25 -9.35
N PRO A 101 24.98 4.41 -9.91
CA PRO A 101 26.04 5.20 -9.27
C PRO A 101 25.59 6.67 -9.13
N LEU A 102 26.12 7.38 -8.15
CA LEU A 102 25.70 8.77 -7.88
C LEU A 102 25.96 9.72 -9.05
N SER A 103 26.93 9.37 -9.91
CA SER A 103 27.22 10.09 -11.17
C SER A 103 26.04 10.13 -12.15
N CYS A 104 25.04 9.29 -11.98
CA CYS A 104 23.81 9.35 -12.78
C CYS A 104 23.07 10.71 -12.65
N LEU A 105 23.39 11.50 -11.63
CA LEU A 105 22.83 12.82 -11.35
C LEU A 105 23.79 13.97 -11.67
N ASP A 106 24.99 13.72 -12.21
CA ASP A 106 25.98 14.78 -12.46
C ASP A 106 25.47 15.83 -13.45
N TYR A 107 24.61 15.45 -14.39
CA TYR A 107 23.99 16.38 -15.33
C TYR A 107 23.09 17.43 -14.64
N CYS A 108 22.62 17.15 -13.41
CA CYS A 108 21.89 18.11 -12.60
C CYS A 108 22.80 19.19 -11.97
N TYR A 109 24.12 18.96 -11.97
CA TYR A 109 25.12 19.81 -11.32
C TYR A 109 26.30 20.15 -12.24
N PRO A 110 26.06 20.70 -13.45
CA PRO A 110 27.09 20.91 -14.46
C PRO A 110 28.22 21.84 -13.98
N ASP A 111 27.91 22.79 -13.10
CA ASP A 111 28.86 23.80 -12.57
C ASP A 111 29.54 23.35 -11.26
N VAL A 112 29.26 22.16 -10.75
CA VAL A 112 29.85 21.67 -9.50
C VAL A 112 31.00 20.71 -9.81
N TYR A 113 32.21 21.12 -9.45
CA TYR A 113 33.37 20.24 -9.57
C TYR A 113 33.21 19.00 -8.70
N GLY A 114 33.22 17.82 -9.35
CA GLY A 114 32.92 16.52 -8.70
C GLY A 114 31.43 16.17 -8.66
N GLY A 115 30.56 16.92 -9.35
CA GLY A 115 29.15 16.57 -9.64
C GLY A 115 28.28 16.34 -8.41
N ALA A 116 27.33 15.47 -8.56
CA ALA A 116 26.35 15.11 -7.53
C ALA A 116 26.98 14.58 -6.23
N ALA A 117 28.15 13.93 -6.31
CA ALA A 117 28.85 13.37 -5.14
C ALA A 117 29.33 14.45 -4.15
N LYS A 118 29.43 15.69 -4.57
CA LYS A 118 29.80 16.81 -3.67
C LYS A 118 28.60 17.40 -2.94
N VAL A 119 27.41 17.22 -3.46
CA VAL A 119 26.17 17.80 -2.95
C VAL A 119 25.34 16.80 -2.18
N LEU A 120 25.20 15.61 -2.71
CA LEU A 120 24.30 14.57 -2.18
C LEU A 120 25.03 13.64 -1.21
N LYS A 121 24.32 13.23 -0.15
CA LYS A 121 24.84 12.37 0.91
C LYS A 121 23.89 11.20 1.14
N VAL A 122 24.43 10.08 1.64
CA VAL A 122 23.65 8.94 2.11
C VAL A 122 22.55 9.43 3.05
N GLY A 123 21.30 8.97 2.80
CA GLY A 123 20.09 9.38 3.51
C GLY A 123 19.27 10.45 2.78
N ASN A 124 19.78 11.11 1.73
CA ASN A 124 18.97 12.02 0.93
C ASN A 124 17.88 11.25 0.16
N ARG A 125 16.69 11.85 0.10
CA ARG A 125 15.57 11.40 -0.74
C ARG A 125 15.46 12.34 -1.93
N ILE A 126 15.26 11.78 -3.13
CA ILE A 126 15.33 12.52 -4.39
C ILE A 126 14.14 12.16 -5.27
N ASP A 127 13.32 13.15 -5.57
CA ASP A 127 12.30 13.12 -6.63
C ASP A 127 12.61 14.22 -7.66
N ILE A 128 13.09 15.36 -7.18
CA ILE A 128 13.61 16.49 -7.96
C ILE A 128 15.05 16.78 -7.53
N CYS A 129 15.94 17.02 -8.48
CA CYS A 129 17.35 17.31 -8.25
C CYS A 129 17.75 18.59 -9.02
N ASN A 130 18.04 19.66 -8.29
CA ASN A 130 18.42 20.97 -8.88
C ASN A 130 17.47 21.44 -10.02
N GLY A 131 16.15 21.25 -9.82
CA GLY A 131 15.12 21.63 -10.79
C GLY A 131 14.78 20.57 -11.85
N HIS A 132 15.53 19.46 -11.93
CA HIS A 132 15.26 18.34 -12.82
C HIS A 132 14.38 17.31 -12.12
N GLU A 133 13.25 16.92 -12.73
CA GLU A 133 12.44 15.79 -12.26
C GLU A 133 13.23 14.50 -12.50
N ILE A 134 13.46 13.73 -11.44
CA ILE A 134 14.18 12.45 -11.50
C ILE A 134 13.23 11.28 -11.56
N CYS A 135 12.28 11.25 -10.64
CA CYS A 135 11.33 10.17 -10.52
C CYS A 135 10.03 10.61 -9.85
N LYS A 136 9.00 9.82 -10.06
CA LYS A 136 7.69 9.94 -9.41
C LYS A 136 7.03 8.59 -9.24
N LYS A 137 5.90 8.54 -8.57
CA LYS A 137 5.10 7.33 -8.48
C LYS A 137 4.64 6.89 -9.88
N TYR A 138 4.79 5.60 -10.20
CA TYR A 138 4.26 5.04 -11.44
C TYR A 138 2.76 4.83 -11.31
N ILE A 139 2.01 5.50 -12.18
CA ILE A 139 0.56 5.34 -12.30
C ILE A 139 0.29 4.74 -13.68
N PRO A 140 -0.23 3.50 -13.76
CA PRO A 140 -0.60 2.89 -15.04
C PRO A 140 -1.64 3.77 -15.76
N LYS A 141 -1.43 4.02 -17.04
CA LYS A 141 -2.48 4.66 -17.86
C LYS A 141 -3.67 3.69 -17.93
N GLY A 142 -4.75 4.02 -17.22
CA GLY A 142 -5.99 3.27 -17.30
C GLY A 142 -6.52 3.30 -18.73
N ASN A 143 -6.85 2.14 -19.30
CA ASN A 143 -7.76 2.11 -20.42
C ASN A 143 -9.13 2.46 -19.85
N SER A 144 -9.56 3.69 -20.04
CA SER A 144 -10.94 4.10 -19.79
C SER A 144 -11.86 3.17 -20.59
N ARG A 145 -12.35 2.12 -19.97
CA ARG A 145 -13.31 1.17 -20.59
C ARG A 145 -14.67 1.81 -20.82
N ASN A 146 -14.92 3.01 -20.32
CA ASN A 146 -16.18 3.72 -20.41
C ASN A 146 -16.02 5.18 -20.84
N SER A 147 -15.23 5.45 -21.90
CA SER A 147 -15.28 6.77 -22.54
C SER A 147 -16.61 7.07 -23.25
N ASN A 148 -17.60 6.19 -23.17
CA ASN A 148 -18.94 6.37 -23.74
C ASN A 148 -20.01 6.78 -22.73
N ALA A 149 -19.71 6.87 -21.44
CA ALA A 149 -20.55 7.60 -20.50
C ALA A 149 -20.24 9.10 -20.64
N GLY A 150 -20.79 9.71 -21.68
CA GLY A 150 -20.78 11.15 -21.91
C GLY A 150 -21.50 11.91 -20.80
N GLY A 151 -20.85 12.06 -19.70
CA GLY A 151 -21.23 12.85 -18.56
C GLY A 151 -19.99 13.41 -17.91
N THR A 152 -19.38 14.42 -18.52
CA THR A 152 -18.51 15.35 -17.83
C THR A 152 -19.37 16.11 -16.81
N SER A 153 -19.76 15.45 -15.72
CA SER A 153 -20.10 16.13 -14.52
C SER A 153 -18.83 16.79 -14.00
N ARG A 154 -18.55 18.00 -14.49
CA ARG A 154 -17.67 18.93 -13.77
C ARG A 154 -18.33 19.14 -12.42
N THR A 155 -18.03 18.27 -11.46
CA THR A 155 -18.36 18.50 -10.07
C THR A 155 -17.71 19.83 -9.71
N ARG A 156 -18.53 20.90 -9.64
CA ARG A 156 -18.09 22.17 -9.07
C ARG A 156 -17.51 21.81 -7.71
N LYS A 157 -16.20 22.09 -7.50
CA LYS A 157 -15.57 21.94 -6.17
C LYS A 157 -16.51 22.61 -5.18
N ARG A 158 -17.17 21.82 -4.31
CA ARG A 158 -18.03 22.38 -3.28
C ARG A 158 -17.18 23.28 -2.41
N LYS A 159 -17.59 24.49 -2.15
CA LYS A 159 -16.88 25.43 -1.28
C LYS A 159 -16.85 24.99 0.17
N VAL A 160 -17.72 24.06 0.53
CA VAL A 160 -17.92 23.58 1.91
C VAL A 160 -17.81 22.05 1.90
N ALA A 161 -17.01 21.51 2.81
CA ALA A 161 -16.83 20.08 2.95
C ALA A 161 -18.12 19.38 3.39
N VAL A 162 -18.43 18.21 2.83
CA VAL A 162 -19.60 17.39 3.21
C VAL A 162 -19.49 16.90 4.65
N ALA A 163 -18.30 16.46 5.05
CA ALA A 163 -18.01 15.98 6.40
C ALA A 163 -16.60 16.47 6.80
N PRO A 164 -16.48 17.66 7.40
CA PRO A 164 -15.19 18.30 7.65
C PRO A 164 -14.32 17.54 8.66
N LEU A 165 -14.92 16.73 9.51
CA LEU A 165 -14.21 15.92 10.51
C LEU A 165 -13.91 14.49 10.04
N PHE A 166 -14.23 14.13 8.80
CA PHE A 166 -14.00 12.81 8.25
C PHE A 166 -12.57 12.67 7.72
N SER A 167 -11.66 12.34 8.63
CA SER A 167 -10.23 12.28 8.36
C SER A 167 -9.87 11.20 7.35
N GLU A 168 -8.94 11.51 6.46
CA GLU A 168 -8.35 10.56 5.51
C GLU A 168 -7.54 9.48 6.23
N HIS A 169 -7.33 8.35 5.56
CA HIS A 169 -6.41 7.35 6.07
C HIS A 169 -4.97 7.78 5.77
N ALA A 170 -4.12 7.74 6.81
CA ALA A 170 -2.69 7.97 6.64
C ALA A 170 -2.04 6.87 5.80
N ASP A 171 -1.23 7.26 4.84
CA ASP A 171 -0.45 6.32 4.04
C ASP A 171 0.57 5.57 4.91
N THR A 172 0.61 4.23 4.76
CA THR A 172 1.68 3.42 5.36
C THR A 172 2.92 3.44 4.48
N GLU A 173 4.04 3.90 5.04
CA GLU A 173 5.33 3.88 4.36
C GLU A 173 5.95 2.47 4.37
N GLN A 174 7.00 2.28 3.57
CA GLN A 174 7.74 1.01 3.54
C GLN A 174 8.61 0.86 4.78
N LEU A 175 8.56 -0.31 5.42
CA LEU A 175 9.37 -0.63 6.60
C LEU A 175 10.86 -0.46 6.33
N ALA A 176 11.35 -0.99 5.21
CA ALA A 176 12.77 -1.01 4.86
C ALA A 176 13.44 0.38 4.82
N TYR A 177 12.67 1.45 4.57
CA TYR A 177 13.18 2.82 4.47
C TYR A 177 12.95 3.66 5.72
N ASN A 178 12.36 3.07 6.77
CA ASN A 178 11.95 3.76 7.99
C ASN A 178 12.43 3.04 9.26
N LEU A 179 13.53 2.30 9.19
CA LEU A 179 14.05 1.52 10.31
C LEU A 179 14.44 2.40 11.52
N SER A 180 14.89 3.62 11.26
CA SER A 180 15.21 4.60 12.31
C SER A 180 13.99 5.10 13.11
N ALA A 181 12.77 4.77 12.68
CA ALA A 181 11.56 5.12 13.41
C ALA A 181 11.36 4.29 14.69
N PHE A 182 11.95 3.09 14.74
CA PHE A 182 11.81 2.16 15.85
C PHE A 182 12.82 2.45 16.95
N ARG A 183 12.37 2.34 18.21
CA ARG A 183 13.16 2.66 19.39
C ARG A 183 12.97 1.58 20.46
N PRO A 184 13.96 1.39 21.34
CA PRO A 184 13.76 0.60 22.55
C PRO A 184 12.53 1.07 23.33
N GLY A 185 11.74 0.13 23.83
CA GLY A 185 10.49 0.38 24.53
C GLY A 185 9.25 0.48 23.63
N ASP A 186 9.39 0.57 22.29
CA ASP A 186 8.24 0.48 21.40
C ASP A 186 7.58 -0.89 21.50
N GLU A 187 6.27 -0.88 21.55
CA GLU A 187 5.43 -2.07 21.43
C GLU A 187 4.90 -2.16 20.02
N ILE A 188 5.03 -3.33 19.41
CA ILE A 188 4.69 -3.54 18.00
C ILE A 188 3.65 -4.64 17.82
N GLU A 189 2.90 -4.52 16.74
CA GLU A 189 1.96 -5.53 16.25
C GLU A 189 2.26 -5.81 14.79
N ILE A 190 2.31 -7.09 14.41
CA ILE A 190 2.49 -7.54 13.02
C ILE A 190 1.20 -8.18 12.55
N THR A 191 0.59 -7.59 11.52
CA THR A 191 -0.67 -8.04 10.96
C THR A 191 -0.54 -8.35 9.48
N LEU A 192 -1.47 -9.14 8.93
CA LEU A 192 -1.58 -9.36 7.49
C LEU A 192 -1.82 -8.03 6.77
N LYS A 193 -1.08 -7.78 5.70
CA LYS A 193 -1.45 -6.77 4.73
C LYS A 193 -2.44 -7.37 3.73
N MET A 194 -3.71 -6.99 3.86
CA MET A 194 -4.76 -7.40 2.92
C MET A 194 -4.56 -6.72 1.57
N HIS A 195 -4.92 -7.42 0.49
CA HIS A 195 -4.88 -6.90 -0.87
C HIS A 195 -6.30 -6.69 -1.39
N GLY A 196 -6.78 -5.49 -1.26
CA GLY A 196 -8.13 -5.09 -1.60
C GLY A 196 -8.22 -3.61 -1.91
N THR A 197 -9.37 -3.04 -1.69
CA THR A 197 -9.60 -1.61 -1.86
C THR A 197 -10.03 -0.98 -0.54
N SER A 198 -9.37 0.11 -0.18
CA SER A 198 -9.60 0.80 1.09
C SER A 198 -10.96 1.48 1.13
N GLN A 199 -11.64 1.38 2.26
CA GLN A 199 -12.86 2.10 2.55
C GLN A 199 -12.86 2.54 4.02
N ARG A 200 -13.57 3.64 4.29
CA ARG A 200 -13.79 4.14 5.66
C ARG A 200 -15.24 4.56 5.83
N THR A 201 -15.76 4.37 7.02
CA THR A 201 -17.12 4.78 7.40
C THR A 201 -17.08 5.44 8.77
N GLY A 202 -17.70 6.61 8.91
CA GLY A 202 -17.74 7.35 10.16
C GLY A 202 -19.15 7.77 10.54
N TYR A 203 -19.39 7.98 11.84
CA TYR A 203 -20.60 8.61 12.36
C TYR A 203 -20.22 10.00 12.91
N LEU A 204 -20.32 11.01 12.05
CA LEU A 204 -19.73 12.33 12.21
C LEU A 204 -20.72 13.44 11.82
N PRO A 205 -20.45 14.71 12.15
CA PRO A 205 -21.19 15.82 11.60
C PRO A 205 -21.09 15.88 10.07
N VAL A 206 -22.22 15.71 9.39
CA VAL A 206 -22.36 15.79 7.93
C VAL A 206 -23.23 16.96 7.53
N LEU A 207 -22.94 17.56 6.38
CA LEU A 207 -23.69 18.69 5.84
C LEU A 207 -25.14 18.28 5.52
N LYS A 208 -26.10 18.87 6.19
CA LYS A 208 -27.53 18.64 5.97
C LYS A 208 -28.19 19.73 5.10
N GLY A 209 -27.56 20.89 5.00
CA GLY A 209 -28.09 22.01 4.23
C GLY A 209 -27.48 23.35 4.61
N TYR A 210 -28.17 24.42 4.23
CA TYR A 210 -27.69 25.76 4.46
C TYR A 210 -28.81 26.64 5.10
N LYS A 211 -28.46 27.33 6.16
CA LYS A 211 -29.33 28.37 6.76
C LYS A 211 -29.17 29.66 5.96
N ARG A 212 -30.18 30.02 5.21
CA ARG A 212 -30.19 31.23 4.39
C ARG A 212 -30.94 32.36 5.06
N THR A 213 -30.28 33.50 5.23
CA THR A 213 -30.94 34.76 5.63
C THR A 213 -31.67 35.41 4.45
N LEU A 214 -32.54 36.38 4.70
CA LEU A 214 -33.21 37.18 3.65
C LEU A 214 -32.18 37.86 2.73
N LYS A 215 -31.05 38.31 3.28
CA LYS A 215 -29.92 38.88 2.49
C LYS A 215 -29.30 37.84 1.59
N ASP A 216 -29.07 36.62 2.07
CA ASP A 216 -28.49 35.53 1.27
C ASP A 216 -29.40 35.15 0.12
N ARG A 217 -30.72 35.18 0.31
CA ARG A 217 -31.69 34.92 -0.75
C ARG A 217 -31.68 36.01 -1.83
N ILE A 218 -31.59 37.30 -1.42
CA ILE A 218 -31.52 38.41 -2.35
C ILE A 218 -30.24 38.42 -3.16
N PHE A 219 -29.09 38.18 -2.49
CA PHE A 219 -27.77 38.17 -3.13
C PHE A 219 -27.34 36.82 -3.71
N ARG A 220 -28.22 35.80 -3.74
CA ARG A 220 -27.98 34.45 -4.21
C ARG A 220 -26.73 33.79 -3.61
N LYS A 221 -26.46 34.07 -2.33
CA LYS A 221 -25.37 33.45 -1.56
C LYS A 221 -25.82 32.10 -1.00
N GLU A 222 -24.82 31.20 -0.85
CA GLU A 222 -25.01 29.87 -0.22
C GLU A 222 -25.33 30.09 1.24
N GLY A 223 -25.77 30.38 2.05
CA GLY A 223 -25.99 30.57 3.48
C GLY A 223 -24.92 29.88 4.34
N GLU A 224 -25.13 29.90 5.63
CA GLU A 224 -24.27 29.20 6.59
C GLU A 224 -24.57 27.71 6.56
N PRO A 225 -23.50 26.81 6.46
CA PRO A 225 -23.72 25.39 6.43
C PRO A 225 -24.26 24.88 7.77
N ILE A 226 -25.20 23.93 7.68
CA ILE A 226 -25.78 23.26 8.85
C ILE A 226 -25.25 21.83 8.84
N TYR A 227 -24.55 21.43 9.90
CA TYR A 227 -24.08 20.08 10.13
C TYR A 227 -24.90 19.39 11.20
N ASP A 228 -25.14 18.11 11.03
CA ASP A 228 -25.77 17.25 12.03
C ASP A 228 -25.16 15.84 11.94
N TRP A 229 -25.30 15.06 13.01
CA TRP A 229 -24.76 13.71 13.07
C TRP A 229 -25.34 12.81 11.97
N GLY A 230 -24.46 12.11 11.28
CA GLY A 230 -24.85 11.22 10.19
C GLY A 230 -23.69 10.30 9.77
N TYR A 231 -24.05 9.23 9.09
CA TYR A 231 -23.07 8.32 8.51
C TYR A 231 -22.48 8.94 7.25
N VAL A 232 -21.18 8.81 7.10
CA VAL A 232 -20.42 9.23 5.93
C VAL A 232 -19.46 8.11 5.56
N THR A 233 -19.36 7.84 4.26
CA THR A 233 -18.47 6.80 3.71
C THR A 233 -17.53 7.42 2.69
N GLY A 234 -16.35 6.86 2.55
CA GLY A 234 -15.36 7.29 1.58
C GLY A 234 -14.37 6.19 1.25
N THR A 235 -13.66 6.39 0.16
CA THR A 235 -12.43 5.67 -0.13
C THR A 235 -11.30 6.19 0.77
N ARG A 236 -10.05 5.91 0.48
CA ARG A 236 -8.91 6.43 1.27
C ARG A 236 -8.95 7.96 1.41
N ARG A 237 -9.29 8.70 0.34
CA ARG A 237 -9.26 10.17 0.30
C ARG A 237 -10.59 10.80 -0.09
N THR A 238 -11.36 10.15 -0.93
CA THR A 238 -12.60 10.72 -1.49
C THR A 238 -13.80 10.33 -0.64
N VAL A 239 -14.64 11.31 -0.32
CA VAL A 239 -15.97 11.08 0.27
C VAL A 239 -16.91 10.64 -0.83
N LEU A 240 -17.65 9.56 -0.61
CA LEU A 240 -18.66 9.06 -1.52
C LEU A 240 -19.99 9.76 -1.24
N ASP A 241 -20.42 10.60 -2.18
CA ASP A 241 -21.71 11.28 -2.12
C ASP A 241 -22.86 10.38 -2.62
N ASP A 242 -22.53 9.49 -3.54
CA ASP A 242 -23.38 8.44 -4.08
C ASP A 242 -22.53 7.19 -4.37
N TYR A 243 -23.19 6.13 -4.77
CA TYR A 243 -22.55 4.84 -5.08
C TYR A 243 -22.68 4.49 -6.56
N GLU A 244 -23.06 5.46 -7.41
CA GLU A 244 -23.16 5.28 -8.84
C GLU A 244 -21.81 5.55 -9.52
N GLY A 245 -21.51 4.77 -10.56
CA GLY A 245 -20.31 4.96 -11.37
C GLY A 245 -19.01 4.58 -10.67
N GLY A 246 -17.97 5.35 -10.90
CA GLY A 246 -16.61 5.09 -10.43
C GLY A 246 -15.89 4.02 -11.25
N TYR A 247 -14.66 3.68 -10.84
CA TYR A 247 -13.79 2.75 -11.55
C TYR A 247 -14.43 1.37 -11.81
N TYR A 248 -15.20 0.85 -10.86
CA TYR A 248 -15.89 -0.45 -10.95
C TYR A 248 -17.18 -0.42 -11.74
N GLY A 249 -17.62 0.75 -12.22
CA GLY A 249 -18.92 0.94 -12.86
C GLY A 249 -20.09 1.02 -11.89
N SER A 250 -19.97 0.48 -10.67
CA SER A 250 -20.90 0.60 -9.55
C SER A 250 -20.14 0.42 -8.23
N ASN A 251 -20.52 1.16 -7.22
CA ASN A 251 -20.01 1.07 -5.85
C ASN A 251 -21.04 0.44 -4.88
N GLU A 252 -22.02 -0.32 -5.38
CA GLU A 252 -23.04 -1.00 -4.54
C GLU A 252 -22.43 -1.87 -3.43
N PHE A 253 -21.32 -2.58 -3.74
CA PHE A 253 -20.61 -3.36 -2.74
C PHE A 253 -20.07 -2.51 -1.59
N ARG A 254 -19.66 -1.27 -1.87
CA ARG A 254 -19.21 -0.31 -0.85
C ARG A 254 -20.37 0.18 0.00
N GLU A 255 -21.51 0.44 -0.62
CA GLU A 255 -22.74 0.81 0.08
C GLU A 255 -23.18 -0.29 1.04
N ALA A 256 -23.22 -1.55 0.57
CA ALA A 256 -23.60 -2.69 1.39
C ALA A 256 -22.72 -2.81 2.65
N HIS A 257 -21.39 -2.64 2.49
CA HIS A 257 -20.47 -2.69 3.63
C HIS A 257 -20.58 -1.48 4.56
N SER A 258 -20.87 -0.29 4.04
CA SER A 258 -21.08 0.90 4.90
C SER A 258 -22.30 0.74 5.81
N LYS A 259 -23.36 0.11 5.32
CA LYS A 259 -24.58 -0.18 6.10
C LYS A 259 -24.36 -1.10 7.30
N LEU A 260 -23.28 -1.92 7.30
CA LEU A 260 -22.91 -2.74 8.45
C LEU A 260 -22.63 -1.92 9.71
N PHE A 261 -22.30 -0.66 9.56
CA PHE A 261 -21.91 0.24 10.65
C PHE A 261 -23.06 1.12 11.13
N GLU A 262 -24.18 1.17 10.41
CA GLU A 262 -25.34 1.98 10.78
C GLU A 262 -25.95 1.51 12.10
N GLY A 263 -26.20 2.43 13.02
CA GLY A 263 -26.70 2.16 14.37
C GLY A 263 -25.68 1.52 15.31
N ARG A 264 -24.42 1.31 14.90
CA ARG A 264 -23.40 0.60 15.67
C ARG A 264 -22.20 1.46 16.05
N LEU A 265 -21.87 2.46 15.23
CA LEU A 265 -20.83 3.42 15.57
C LEU A 265 -21.31 4.38 16.65
N TRP A 266 -20.42 4.68 17.57
CA TRP A 266 -20.60 5.79 18.50
C TRP A 266 -20.35 7.11 17.76
N ARG A 267 -20.91 8.21 18.30
CA ARG A 267 -20.64 9.55 17.77
C ARG A 267 -19.15 9.84 17.79
N GLY A 268 -18.60 10.23 16.65
CA GLY A 268 -17.18 10.50 16.48
C GLY A 268 -16.36 9.31 15.97
N GLU A 269 -16.87 8.08 16.02
CA GLU A 269 -16.13 6.92 15.52
C GLU A 269 -15.99 6.92 14.01
N THR A 270 -14.78 6.57 13.54
CA THR A 270 -14.48 6.24 12.14
C THR A 270 -13.76 4.91 12.08
N VAL A 271 -14.24 4.02 11.22
CA VAL A 271 -13.68 2.69 10.94
C VAL A 271 -13.01 2.72 9.58
N TYR A 272 -11.78 2.21 9.51
CA TYR A 272 -10.99 2.06 8.28
C TYR A 272 -10.79 0.57 8.02
N TYR A 273 -11.15 0.12 6.83
CA TYR A 273 -11.17 -1.29 6.48
C TYR A 273 -10.81 -1.53 5.02
N GLU A 274 -10.35 -2.74 4.74
CA GLU A 274 -10.08 -3.23 3.39
C GLU A 274 -11.28 -4.03 2.91
N VAL A 275 -11.75 -3.76 1.70
CA VAL A 275 -12.78 -4.54 1.01
C VAL A 275 -12.09 -5.47 0.02
N VAL A 276 -12.36 -6.76 0.13
CA VAL A 276 -11.70 -7.83 -0.66
C VAL A 276 -12.71 -8.69 -1.41
N GLY A 277 -12.24 -9.46 -2.38
CA GLY A 277 -13.05 -10.40 -3.15
C GLY A 277 -13.58 -9.83 -4.45
N PHE A 278 -14.89 -9.78 -4.63
CA PHE A 278 -15.54 -9.41 -5.89
C PHE A 278 -16.56 -8.30 -5.69
N THR A 279 -16.82 -7.55 -6.73
CA THR A 279 -17.92 -6.56 -6.79
C THR A 279 -19.26 -7.27 -6.95
N THR A 280 -20.38 -6.55 -6.80
CA THR A 280 -21.75 -7.09 -6.94
C THR A 280 -22.01 -7.76 -8.29
N ASN A 281 -21.30 -7.36 -9.34
CA ASN A 281 -21.41 -7.94 -10.67
C ASN A 281 -20.45 -9.11 -10.92
N GLY A 282 -19.74 -9.60 -9.89
CA GLY A 282 -18.80 -10.71 -9.97
C GLY A 282 -17.41 -10.36 -10.54
N SER A 283 -17.11 -9.09 -10.78
CA SER A 283 -15.76 -8.68 -11.20
C SER A 283 -14.81 -8.67 -10.00
N PRO A 284 -13.57 -9.19 -10.15
CA PRO A 284 -12.61 -9.16 -9.05
C PRO A 284 -12.26 -7.72 -8.68
N ILE A 285 -12.25 -7.44 -7.37
CA ILE A 285 -11.83 -6.13 -6.82
C ILE A 285 -10.37 -5.88 -7.17
N MET A 286 -9.53 -6.89 -7.02
CA MET A 286 -8.10 -6.80 -7.39
C MET A 286 -7.80 -7.62 -8.64
N GLY A 287 -6.81 -7.13 -9.40
CA GLY A 287 -6.48 -7.72 -10.70
C GLY A 287 -6.01 -9.18 -10.61
N VAL A 288 -6.35 -9.95 -11.63
CA VAL A 288 -5.93 -11.35 -11.81
C VAL A 288 -4.55 -11.39 -12.46
N CYS A 289 -3.68 -12.29 -12.03
CA CYS A 289 -2.33 -12.44 -12.57
C CYS A 289 -2.07 -13.81 -13.16
N ASN A 290 -1.38 -13.83 -14.31
CA ASN A 290 -0.84 -15.05 -14.90
C ASN A 290 0.53 -15.36 -14.27
N ASN A 291 0.57 -16.37 -13.41
CA ASN A 291 1.76 -16.78 -12.65
C ASN A 291 2.91 -17.35 -13.51
N LYS A 292 2.61 -17.82 -14.73
CA LYS A 292 3.66 -18.27 -15.67
C LYS A 292 4.65 -17.16 -16.01
N LYS A 293 4.23 -15.90 -15.94
CA LYS A 293 5.10 -14.75 -16.18
C LYS A 293 6.17 -14.52 -15.09
N LEU A 294 6.01 -15.15 -13.93
CA LEU A 294 7.04 -15.14 -12.87
C LEU A 294 8.28 -15.97 -13.23
N ASN A 295 8.20 -16.89 -14.20
CA ASN A 295 9.23 -17.89 -14.51
C ASN A 295 9.67 -18.70 -13.27
N ASP A 296 8.71 -19.02 -12.40
CA ASP A 296 8.90 -19.76 -11.15
C ASP A 296 7.96 -20.97 -11.14
N LYS A 297 8.54 -22.16 -11.41
CA LYS A 297 7.77 -23.41 -11.50
C LYS A 297 7.19 -23.83 -10.15
N ASP A 298 7.91 -23.59 -9.05
CA ASP A 298 7.46 -23.97 -7.72
C ASP A 298 6.32 -23.06 -7.27
N PHE A 299 6.38 -21.76 -7.61
CA PHE A 299 5.29 -20.84 -7.39
C PHE A 299 4.03 -21.26 -8.16
N VAL A 300 4.17 -21.60 -9.45
CA VAL A 300 3.04 -22.06 -10.28
C VAL A 300 2.46 -23.38 -9.75
N LYS A 301 3.33 -24.31 -9.30
CA LYS A 301 2.89 -25.56 -8.68
C LYS A 301 2.09 -25.33 -7.40
N ARG A 302 2.48 -24.33 -6.60
CA ARG A 302 1.86 -24.02 -5.31
C ARG A 302 0.56 -23.24 -5.44
N TYR A 303 0.51 -22.23 -6.30
CA TYR A 303 -0.59 -21.26 -6.39
C TYR A 303 -1.39 -21.35 -7.70
N GLY A 304 -1.08 -22.32 -8.57
CA GLY A 304 -1.73 -22.48 -9.87
C GLY A 304 -1.18 -21.55 -10.94
N GLU A 305 -1.71 -21.67 -12.16
CA GLU A 305 -1.29 -20.86 -13.30
C GLU A 305 -1.81 -19.41 -13.25
N ILE A 306 -2.90 -19.20 -12.54
CA ILE A 306 -3.56 -17.90 -12.40
C ILE A 306 -3.79 -17.64 -10.92
N THR A 307 -3.36 -16.48 -10.44
CA THR A 307 -3.71 -15.98 -9.10
C THR A 307 -4.94 -15.08 -9.19
N THR A 308 -5.95 -15.40 -8.39
CA THR A 308 -7.11 -14.55 -8.13
C THR A 308 -7.17 -14.27 -6.63
N PHE A 309 -7.27 -13.01 -6.25
CA PHE A 309 -7.32 -12.58 -4.83
C PHE A 309 -8.76 -12.63 -4.31
N SER A 310 -9.30 -13.84 -4.20
CA SER A 310 -10.70 -14.07 -3.84
C SER A 310 -10.98 -13.98 -2.34
N TYR A 311 -9.98 -14.20 -1.48
CA TYR A 311 -10.13 -14.23 -0.01
C TYR A 311 -11.23 -15.16 0.51
N GLY A 312 -11.51 -16.26 -0.23
CA GLY A 312 -12.61 -17.16 0.08
C GLY A 312 -13.98 -16.66 -0.38
N CYS A 313 -14.07 -15.46 -0.98
CA CYS A 313 -15.27 -15.01 -1.66
C CYS A 313 -15.39 -15.72 -3.01
N ASP A 314 -16.61 -16.17 -3.35
CA ASP A 314 -16.92 -16.77 -4.63
C ASP A 314 -17.74 -15.79 -5.47
N PRO A 315 -17.47 -15.59 -6.79
CA PRO A 315 -18.31 -14.77 -7.67
C PRO A 315 -19.78 -15.22 -7.67
N ASP A 316 -20.02 -16.53 -7.50
CA ASP A 316 -21.35 -17.16 -7.47
C ASP A 316 -21.86 -17.39 -6.04
N GLY A 317 -21.08 -17.10 -5.02
CA GLY A 317 -21.32 -17.49 -3.63
C GLY A 317 -21.29 -16.36 -2.61
N CYS A 318 -21.50 -16.69 -1.37
CA CYS A 318 -22.17 -15.92 -0.33
C CYS A 318 -21.31 -15.58 0.89
N HIS A 319 -20.01 -15.32 0.76
CA HIS A 319 -19.22 -15.00 1.95
C HIS A 319 -19.54 -13.64 2.61
N GLY A 320 -20.13 -12.71 1.87
CA GLY A 320 -20.64 -11.46 2.44
C GLY A 320 -22.00 -11.59 3.13
N THR A 321 -22.75 -12.64 2.81
CA THR A 321 -24.12 -12.85 3.28
C THR A 321 -24.26 -13.17 4.75
N GLU A 322 -23.37 -14.01 5.28
CA GLU A 322 -23.43 -14.33 6.71
C GLU A 322 -23.25 -13.08 7.56
N LEU A 323 -22.34 -12.19 7.14
CA LEU A 323 -22.17 -10.91 7.77
C LEU A 323 -23.42 -10.04 7.66
N LEU A 324 -24.02 -9.93 6.48
CA LEU A 324 -25.23 -9.14 6.27
C LEU A 324 -26.44 -9.73 7.01
N LYS A 325 -26.61 -11.05 7.01
CA LYS A 325 -27.69 -11.72 7.77
C LYS A 325 -27.61 -11.50 9.28
N MET A 326 -26.40 -11.38 9.82
CA MET A 326 -26.23 -11.06 11.24
C MET A 326 -26.71 -9.64 11.61
N PHE A 327 -26.86 -8.76 10.63
CA PHE A 327 -27.08 -7.34 10.82
C PHE A 327 -28.43 -6.81 10.33
N ILE A 328 -29.18 -7.58 9.56
CA ILE A 328 -30.55 -7.22 9.21
C ILE A 328 -31.42 -7.57 10.41
N PRO A 329 -32.12 -6.61 11.05
CA PRO A 329 -33.11 -6.93 12.04
C PRO A 329 -34.12 -7.90 11.41
N ASN A 330 -34.52 -8.96 12.14
CA ASN A 330 -35.65 -9.80 11.74
C ASN A 330 -36.88 -8.88 11.62
N ASP A 331 -37.14 -8.41 10.41
CA ASP A 331 -38.43 -7.81 10.10
C ASP A 331 -39.37 -8.97 9.80
N GLU A 332 -40.39 -9.15 10.66
CA GLU A 332 -41.34 -10.24 10.61
C GLU A 332 -42.28 -10.21 9.38
N SER A 333 -41.98 -9.38 8.39
CA SER A 333 -42.69 -9.35 7.12
C SER A 333 -42.10 -10.39 6.15
N GLU A 334 -42.86 -11.41 5.83
CA GLU A 334 -42.57 -12.60 5.00
C GLU A 334 -42.24 -12.31 3.51
N GLU A 335 -41.87 -11.16 3.10
CA GLU A 335 -41.29 -10.94 1.79
C GLU A 335 -39.76 -10.99 1.90
N THR A 336 -39.23 -12.18 1.56
CA THR A 336 -37.81 -12.40 1.36
C THR A 336 -37.32 -11.47 0.23
N ARG A 337 -36.95 -10.24 0.56
CA ARG A 337 -36.12 -9.42 -0.30
C ARG A 337 -34.84 -10.20 -0.51
N VAL A 338 -34.68 -10.81 -1.68
CA VAL A 338 -33.39 -11.32 -2.13
C VAL A 338 -32.50 -10.07 -2.29
N VAL A 339 -31.91 -9.65 -1.17
CA VAL A 339 -30.82 -8.68 -1.21
C VAL A 339 -29.71 -9.40 -1.97
N ARG A 340 -29.32 -8.88 -3.13
CA ARG A 340 -28.13 -9.34 -3.82
C ARG A 340 -26.98 -9.23 -2.84
N GLU A 341 -26.48 -10.38 -2.42
CA GLU A 341 -25.47 -10.51 -1.39
C GLU A 341 -24.14 -10.01 -1.97
N PRO A 342 -23.41 -9.11 -1.29
CA PRO A 342 -22.11 -8.69 -1.78
C PRO A 342 -21.16 -9.90 -1.79
N GLN A 343 -20.58 -10.18 -2.93
CA GLN A 343 -19.54 -11.20 -3.13
C GLN A 343 -18.18 -10.70 -2.64
N SER A 344 -18.18 -9.92 -1.58
CA SER A 344 -17.02 -9.28 -0.99
C SER A 344 -17.10 -9.31 0.53
N ASP A 345 -15.95 -9.16 1.19
CA ASP A 345 -15.83 -9.14 2.64
C ASP A 345 -15.00 -7.94 3.09
N ILE A 346 -15.02 -7.62 4.39
CA ILE A 346 -14.30 -6.51 4.96
C ILE A 346 -13.39 -6.94 6.11
N TYR A 347 -12.24 -6.25 6.23
CA TYR A 347 -11.30 -6.46 7.32
C TYR A 347 -10.85 -5.11 7.88
N VAL A 348 -11.22 -4.83 9.13
CA VAL A 348 -10.89 -3.59 9.81
C VAL A 348 -9.43 -3.60 10.25
N TYR A 349 -8.70 -2.52 9.99
CA TYR A 349 -7.29 -2.37 10.38
C TYR A 349 -7.01 -1.13 11.22
N ARG A 350 -7.97 -0.20 11.33
CA ARG A 350 -7.82 1.03 12.12
C ARG A 350 -9.18 1.55 12.54
N MET A 351 -9.28 2.10 13.75
CA MET A 351 -10.41 2.90 14.22
C MET A 351 -9.93 4.15 14.93
N THR A 352 -10.71 5.21 14.83
CA THR A 352 -10.45 6.49 15.51
C THR A 352 -11.70 7.02 16.15
N MET A 353 -11.52 7.87 17.16
CA MET A 353 -12.54 8.73 17.73
C MET A 353 -12.18 10.19 17.42
N THR A 354 -13.12 10.96 16.87
CA THR A 354 -12.96 12.39 16.60
C THR A 354 -13.95 13.16 17.46
N ASN A 355 -13.48 14.14 18.22
CA ASN A 355 -14.35 15.03 19.01
C ASN A 355 -14.97 16.14 18.15
N GLU A 356 -15.81 16.97 18.74
CA GLU A 356 -16.48 18.07 18.04
C GLU A 356 -15.52 19.17 17.59
N ASP A 357 -14.35 19.30 18.21
CA ASP A 357 -13.29 20.25 17.86
C ASP A 357 -12.40 19.74 16.73
N GLY A 358 -12.54 18.45 16.33
CA GLY A 358 -11.76 17.82 15.26
C GLY A 358 -10.50 17.14 15.75
N ASP A 359 -10.27 17.02 17.05
CA ASP A 359 -9.16 16.23 17.58
C ASP A 359 -9.42 14.73 17.38
N VAL A 360 -8.43 14.04 16.84
CA VAL A 360 -8.51 12.63 16.49
C VAL A 360 -7.69 11.81 17.48
N VAL A 361 -8.32 10.81 18.09
CA VAL A 361 -7.69 9.83 18.97
C VAL A 361 -7.67 8.46 18.28
N GLU A 362 -6.51 7.85 18.20
CA GLU A 362 -6.35 6.49 17.69
C GLU A 362 -6.79 5.46 18.72
N TYR A 363 -7.56 4.46 18.28
CA TYR A 363 -7.82 3.31 19.12
C TYR A 363 -6.59 2.40 19.17
N THR A 364 -6.30 1.87 20.37
CA THR A 364 -5.34 0.76 20.45
C THR A 364 -5.88 -0.43 19.67
N PRO A 365 -5.02 -1.29 19.11
CA PRO A 365 -5.48 -2.45 18.37
C PRO A 365 -6.40 -3.38 19.16
N ASP A 366 -6.18 -3.53 20.46
CA ASP A 366 -7.03 -4.36 21.30
C ASP A 366 -8.43 -3.75 21.50
N PHE A 367 -8.51 -2.43 21.71
CA PHE A 367 -9.78 -1.76 21.80
C PHE A 367 -10.53 -1.75 20.45
N MET A 368 -9.79 -1.59 19.35
CA MET A 368 -10.37 -1.74 18.00
C MET A 368 -10.97 -3.14 17.81
N ARG A 369 -10.23 -4.21 18.15
CA ARG A 369 -10.74 -5.59 18.06
C ARG A 369 -11.99 -5.80 18.90
N TYR A 370 -11.99 -5.31 20.14
CA TYR A 370 -13.15 -5.34 21.01
C TYR A 370 -14.37 -4.64 20.38
N ARG A 371 -14.17 -3.45 19.80
CA ARG A 371 -15.27 -2.75 19.10
C ARG A 371 -15.75 -3.49 17.86
N CYS A 372 -14.83 -4.08 17.09
CA CYS A 372 -15.17 -4.89 15.92
C CYS A 372 -15.99 -6.14 16.33
N GLU A 373 -15.62 -6.80 17.41
CA GLU A 373 -16.40 -7.93 17.96
C GLU A 373 -17.81 -7.50 18.33
N GLN A 374 -17.99 -6.36 19.03
CA GLN A 374 -19.31 -5.82 19.34
C GLN A 374 -20.14 -5.52 18.09
N MET A 375 -19.51 -5.11 17.01
CA MET A 375 -20.15 -4.83 15.73
C MET A 375 -20.29 -6.07 14.85
N GLY A 376 -19.66 -7.20 15.23
CA GLY A 376 -19.65 -8.44 14.45
C GLY A 376 -18.89 -8.33 13.13
N VAL A 377 -17.89 -7.45 13.04
CA VAL A 377 -17.06 -7.25 11.85
C VAL A 377 -15.67 -7.83 12.07
N LYS A 378 -15.06 -8.32 10.98
CA LYS A 378 -13.72 -8.92 11.02
C LYS A 378 -12.62 -7.87 11.10
N THR A 379 -11.51 -8.25 11.73
CA THR A 379 -10.26 -7.46 11.72
C THR A 379 -9.21 -8.18 10.87
N VAL A 380 -8.22 -7.42 10.41
CA VAL A 380 -7.06 -8.03 9.72
C VAL A 380 -6.40 -9.07 10.63
N PRO A 381 -5.99 -10.24 10.09
CA PRO A 381 -5.32 -11.28 10.87
C PRO A 381 -4.09 -10.75 11.60
N LEU A 382 -4.01 -11.05 12.89
CA LEU A 382 -2.86 -10.79 13.74
C LEU A 382 -1.88 -11.97 13.64
N PHE A 383 -0.61 -11.67 13.38
CA PHE A 383 0.46 -12.66 13.40
C PHE A 383 1.23 -12.65 14.71
N ALA A 384 1.70 -11.48 15.13
CA ALA A 384 2.49 -11.37 16.35
C ALA A 384 2.32 -10.01 17.04
N LYS A 385 2.57 -10.01 18.34
CA LYS A 385 2.80 -8.81 19.14
C LYS A 385 4.15 -8.90 19.82
N GLY A 386 4.78 -7.76 20.05
CA GLY A 386 6.07 -7.78 20.72
C GLY A 386 6.50 -6.43 21.27
N LYS A 387 7.65 -6.46 21.92
CA LYS A 387 8.27 -5.28 22.51
C LYS A 387 9.75 -5.24 22.17
N ILE A 388 10.23 -4.07 21.81
CA ILE A 388 11.63 -3.81 21.56
C ILE A 388 12.32 -3.60 22.92
N ALA A 389 13.24 -4.49 23.26
CA ALA A 389 14.04 -4.40 24.48
C ALA A 389 15.03 -3.23 24.40
N MET A 390 15.62 -2.86 25.55
CA MET A 390 16.67 -1.83 25.62
C MET A 390 17.93 -2.20 24.82
N SER A 391 18.18 -3.50 24.65
CA SER A 391 19.25 -4.04 23.80
C SER A 391 18.98 -3.92 22.28
N GLY A 392 17.78 -3.48 21.86
CA GLY A 392 17.36 -3.47 20.47
C GLY A 392 16.77 -4.78 19.96
N LEU A 393 16.79 -5.84 20.75
CA LEU A 393 16.14 -7.12 20.42
C LEU A 393 14.62 -6.98 20.45
N VAL A 394 13.93 -7.76 19.61
CA VAL A 394 12.47 -7.83 19.61
C VAL A 394 12.01 -9.13 20.24
N ASN A 395 11.30 -9.03 21.35
CA ASN A 395 10.62 -10.16 21.96
C ASN A 395 9.21 -10.23 21.39
N LEU A 396 8.85 -11.34 20.76
CA LEU A 396 7.57 -11.56 20.06
C LEU A 396 6.81 -12.74 20.67
N ILE A 397 5.49 -12.63 20.65
CA ILE A 397 4.54 -13.73 20.83
C ILE A 397 3.92 -14.01 19.47
N ASP A 398 4.10 -15.21 18.93
CA ASP A 398 3.47 -15.64 17.68
C ASP A 398 2.05 -16.15 17.96
N TYR A 399 1.05 -15.40 17.54
CA TYR A 399 -0.37 -15.75 17.73
C TYR A 399 -0.85 -16.91 16.84
N ARG A 400 0.01 -17.43 15.95
CA ARG A 400 -0.29 -18.63 15.15
C ARG A 400 0.07 -19.92 15.91
N THR A 401 1.09 -19.87 16.77
CA THR A 401 1.65 -21.03 17.49
C THR A 401 1.57 -20.85 18.99
N GLU A 402 1.30 -19.64 19.49
CA GLU A 402 1.34 -19.23 20.90
C GLU A 402 2.74 -19.36 21.52
N GLU A 403 3.79 -19.38 20.69
CA GLU A 403 5.19 -19.47 21.12
C GLU A 403 5.82 -18.08 21.26
N ASP A 404 6.63 -17.93 22.29
CA ASP A 404 7.49 -16.76 22.51
C ASP A 404 8.83 -16.98 21.78
N PHE A 405 9.32 -15.95 21.11
CA PHE A 405 10.66 -15.99 20.53
C PHE A 405 11.31 -14.61 20.48
N ILE A 406 12.64 -14.60 20.46
CA ILE A 406 13.46 -13.39 20.41
C ILE A 406 14.05 -13.26 19.00
N VAL A 407 13.89 -12.10 18.40
CA VAL A 407 14.48 -11.76 17.10
C VAL A 407 15.61 -10.77 17.32
N ALA A 408 16.79 -11.17 16.88
CA ALA A 408 17.98 -10.33 16.86
C ALA A 408 18.53 -10.26 15.43
N GLU A 409 19.12 -9.15 15.05
CA GLU A 409 20.12 -9.15 14.03
C GLU A 409 21.44 -9.61 14.65
N GLY A 410 21.83 -10.85 14.41
CA GLY A 410 23.15 -11.38 14.78
C GLY A 410 24.02 -11.43 13.53
N ASP A 411 25.19 -10.83 13.57
CA ASP A 411 26.29 -11.21 12.70
C ASP A 411 26.88 -12.51 13.31
N GLU A 412 26.51 -13.66 12.77
CA GLU A 412 26.97 -14.97 13.23
C GLU A 412 28.51 -15.13 13.13
N THR A 413 29.20 -14.16 12.54
CA THR A 413 30.64 -14.19 12.31
C THR A 413 31.46 -13.44 13.37
N ARG A 414 30.83 -12.78 14.35
CA ARG A 414 31.53 -12.04 15.39
C ARG A 414 31.64 -12.86 16.67
N GLU A 415 32.80 -13.48 16.87
CA GLU A 415 33.23 -13.96 18.20
C GLU A 415 33.53 -12.76 19.10
N GLY A 416 32.69 -12.50 20.11
CA GLY A 416 32.88 -11.44 21.09
C GLY A 416 31.81 -11.45 22.18
N ASP A 417 32.03 -10.72 23.27
CA ASP A 417 31.17 -10.64 24.43
C ASP A 417 29.73 -10.18 23.99
N PRO A 418 28.68 -10.99 24.26
CA PRO A 418 27.29 -10.67 23.92
C PRO A 418 26.77 -9.34 24.50
N LEU A 419 27.41 -8.82 25.54
CA LEU A 419 27.04 -7.59 26.22
C LEU A 419 27.54 -6.32 25.51
N SER A 420 28.36 -6.45 24.46
CA SER A 420 28.93 -5.30 23.73
C SER A 420 28.20 -4.96 22.41
N TYR A 421 27.14 -5.70 22.03
CA TYR A 421 26.42 -5.49 20.77
C TYR A 421 25.22 -4.57 20.99
N GLU A 422 25.25 -3.42 20.35
CA GLU A 422 24.09 -2.55 20.17
C GLU A 422 23.33 -3.06 18.93
N TYR A 423 22.21 -3.75 19.15
CA TYR A 423 21.32 -4.14 18.05
C TYR A 423 20.53 -2.93 17.57
N LEU A 424 20.42 -2.77 16.27
CA LEU A 424 19.58 -1.71 15.70
C LEU A 424 18.10 -2.13 15.75
N PRO A 425 17.25 -1.44 16.55
CA PRO A 425 15.86 -1.84 16.75
C PRO A 425 15.07 -2.06 15.45
N GLY A 426 15.26 -1.19 14.47
CA GLY A 426 14.56 -1.28 13.20
C GLY A 426 14.96 -2.49 12.36
N GLU A 427 16.22 -2.90 12.38
CA GLU A 427 16.70 -4.10 11.69
C GLU A 427 16.11 -5.37 12.33
N SER A 428 16.08 -5.43 13.66
CA SER A 428 15.42 -6.53 14.38
C SER A 428 13.93 -6.61 14.08
N VAL A 429 13.24 -5.46 14.01
CA VAL A 429 11.82 -5.40 13.62
C VAL A 429 11.62 -5.85 12.18
N LYS A 430 12.51 -5.48 11.26
CA LYS A 430 12.44 -5.92 9.87
C LYS A 430 12.59 -7.44 9.76
N LYS A 431 13.56 -8.03 10.44
CA LYS A 431 13.71 -9.50 10.51
C LYS A 431 12.48 -10.17 11.12
N ALA A 432 11.91 -9.59 12.18
CA ALA A 432 10.65 -10.06 12.75
C ALA A 432 9.52 -10.05 11.72
N ALA A 433 9.39 -8.99 10.94
CA ALA A 433 8.39 -8.91 9.88
C ALA A 433 8.62 -9.95 8.77
N GLU A 434 9.87 -10.27 8.45
CA GLU A 434 10.25 -11.25 7.41
C GLU A 434 9.87 -12.68 7.77
N ILE A 435 9.70 -13.02 9.05
CA ILE A 435 9.17 -14.32 9.48
C ILE A 435 7.73 -14.52 8.99
N PHE A 436 6.98 -13.43 8.87
CA PHE A 436 5.53 -13.47 8.61
C PHE A 436 5.14 -12.99 7.20
N TYR A 437 6.03 -12.34 6.44
CA TYR A 437 5.64 -11.62 5.22
C TYR A 437 5.43 -12.54 4.01
N ASP A 438 5.96 -13.77 4.01
CA ASP A 438 5.88 -14.72 2.90
C ASP A 438 4.97 -15.92 3.22
N GLY A 439 4.50 -16.57 2.15
CA GLY A 439 3.70 -17.78 2.21
C GLY A 439 2.25 -17.59 1.76
N PRO A 440 1.41 -18.63 1.93
CA PRO A 440 -0.02 -18.55 1.60
C PRO A 440 -0.72 -17.50 2.45
N ASP A 441 -1.66 -16.80 1.85
CA ASP A 441 -2.53 -15.90 2.60
C ASP A 441 -3.37 -16.70 3.60
N PRO A 442 -3.44 -16.31 4.88
CA PRO A 442 -4.16 -17.08 5.90
C PRO A 442 -5.67 -17.07 5.72
N VAL A 443 -6.21 -16.09 5.03
CA VAL A 443 -7.64 -15.96 4.73
C VAL A 443 -7.94 -16.61 3.38
N GLY A 444 -7.26 -16.16 2.32
CA GLY A 444 -7.47 -16.63 0.96
C GLY A 444 -6.98 -18.05 0.71
N LYS A 445 -5.95 -18.50 1.41
CA LYS A 445 -5.30 -19.83 1.35
C LYS A 445 -4.76 -20.25 -0.02
N ILE A 446 -5.41 -19.85 -1.09
CA ILE A 446 -5.10 -20.22 -2.48
C ILE A 446 -4.15 -19.26 -3.19
N HIS A 447 -3.86 -18.13 -2.60
CA HIS A 447 -2.94 -17.13 -3.17
C HIS A 447 -1.84 -16.76 -2.18
N VAL A 448 -0.76 -16.18 -2.71
CA VAL A 448 0.32 -15.63 -1.89
C VAL A 448 -0.19 -14.40 -1.13
N ARG A 449 0.28 -14.22 0.11
CA ARG A 449 -0.01 -12.99 0.86
C ARG A 449 0.72 -11.79 0.26
N GLU A 450 0.14 -10.60 0.36
CA GLU A 450 0.80 -9.37 -0.08
C GLU A 450 2.03 -9.05 0.76
N GLY A 451 1.98 -9.33 2.04
CA GLY A 451 3.00 -9.04 3.03
C GLY A 451 2.39 -8.78 4.40
N VAL A 452 3.07 -7.96 5.17
CA VAL A 452 2.65 -7.59 6.52
C VAL A 452 2.65 -6.08 6.74
N VAL A 453 1.94 -5.65 7.78
CA VAL A 453 2.02 -4.30 8.35
C VAL A 453 2.55 -4.42 9.77
N VAL A 454 3.58 -3.64 10.08
CA VAL A 454 4.11 -3.48 11.43
C VAL A 454 3.61 -2.15 11.97
N ARG A 455 2.83 -2.18 13.05
CA ARG A 455 2.31 -1.00 13.74
C ARG A 455 2.99 -0.83 15.07
N ILE A 456 3.44 0.39 15.41
CA ILE A 456 3.87 0.74 16.77
C ILE A 456 2.61 1.14 17.53
N ILE A 457 2.28 0.42 18.61
CA ILE A 457 0.96 0.48 19.24
C ILE A 457 0.91 1.35 20.49
N ASN A 458 2.05 1.69 21.06
CA ASN A 458 2.16 2.54 22.25
C ASN A 458 2.49 4.01 21.94
N ARG A 459 2.22 4.45 20.70
CA ARG A 459 2.35 5.86 20.32
C ARG A 459 0.97 6.50 20.09
N PRO A 460 0.81 7.81 20.41
CA PRO A 460 -0.50 8.49 20.32
C PRO A 460 -0.98 8.69 18.88
N LYS A 461 -0.07 8.71 17.90
CA LYS A 461 -0.40 8.83 16.48
C LYS A 461 -0.27 7.49 15.80
N PHE A 462 -1.15 7.23 14.82
CA PHE A 462 -1.04 6.06 13.96
C PHE A 462 0.35 6.01 13.31
N THR A 463 1.12 4.99 13.66
CA THR A 463 2.47 4.77 13.14
C THR A 463 2.58 3.32 12.68
N ALA A 464 2.58 3.12 11.37
CA ALA A 464 2.60 1.79 10.77
C ALA A 464 3.42 1.78 9.49
N TYR A 465 4.06 0.65 9.23
CA TYR A 465 4.94 0.43 8.09
C TYR A 465 4.60 -0.88 7.40
N LYS A 466 4.52 -0.88 6.07
CA LYS A 466 4.26 -2.08 5.27
C LYS A 466 5.55 -2.75 4.83
N HIS A 467 5.54 -4.07 4.79
CA HIS A 467 6.61 -4.89 4.23
C HIS A 467 6.01 -5.91 3.27
N LYS A 468 6.18 -5.64 1.96
CA LYS A 468 5.58 -6.46 0.90
C LYS A 468 6.48 -7.65 0.55
N ASN A 469 5.87 -8.80 0.32
CA ASN A 469 6.50 -9.99 -0.22
C ASN A 469 7.09 -9.74 -1.62
N PHE A 470 8.27 -10.29 -1.90
CA PHE A 470 8.93 -10.11 -3.20
C PHE A 470 8.11 -10.69 -4.36
N SER A 471 7.63 -11.93 -4.21
CA SER A 471 6.81 -12.58 -5.25
C SER A 471 5.55 -11.78 -5.54
N PHE A 472 4.92 -11.23 -4.49
CA PHE A 472 3.78 -10.33 -4.65
C PHE A 472 4.14 -9.05 -5.40
N LYS A 473 5.28 -8.42 -5.11
CA LYS A 473 5.76 -7.23 -5.86
C LYS A 473 5.92 -7.53 -7.36
N VAL A 474 6.42 -8.72 -7.71
CA VAL A 474 6.53 -9.14 -9.11
C VAL A 474 5.16 -9.32 -9.74
N LEU A 475 4.20 -9.98 -9.05
CA LEU A 475 2.82 -10.14 -9.51
C LEU A 475 2.14 -8.78 -9.73
N GLU A 476 2.26 -7.89 -8.76
CA GLU A 476 1.70 -6.52 -8.84
C GLU A 476 2.27 -5.76 -10.05
N GLY A 477 3.57 -5.87 -10.31
CA GLY A 477 4.21 -5.33 -11.50
C GLY A 477 3.64 -5.90 -12.81
N ILE A 478 3.36 -7.20 -12.86
CA ILE A 478 2.74 -7.87 -14.02
C ILE A 478 1.30 -7.39 -14.22
N ILE A 479 0.53 -7.27 -13.13
CA ILE A 479 -0.85 -6.78 -13.17
C ILE A 479 -0.89 -5.33 -13.68
N LYS A 480 -0.03 -4.46 -13.16
CA LYS A 480 0.06 -3.06 -13.58
C LYS A 480 0.48 -2.89 -15.05
N GLU A 481 1.12 -3.88 -15.64
CA GLU A 481 1.47 -3.89 -17.08
C GLU A 481 0.36 -4.41 -17.97
N SER A 482 -0.54 -5.22 -17.44
CA SER A 482 -1.70 -5.67 -18.20
C SER A 482 -2.70 -4.52 -18.27
N ALA A 483 -3.13 -4.15 -19.49
CA ALA A 483 -4.09 -3.07 -19.74
C ALA A 483 -5.46 -3.26 -19.07
N THR A 484 -5.65 -4.34 -18.32
CA THR A 484 -6.93 -4.78 -17.77
C THR A 484 -7.14 -4.52 -16.29
N ALA A 485 -6.10 -4.15 -15.56
CA ALA A 485 -6.24 -3.92 -14.13
C ALA A 485 -5.21 -2.89 -13.64
N PRO A 486 -5.50 -1.59 -13.71
CA PRO A 486 -4.73 -0.58 -12.97
C PRO A 486 -4.83 -0.83 -11.47
N ASP A 487 -3.85 -0.36 -10.72
CA ASP A 487 -3.96 -0.24 -9.27
C ASP A 487 -5.05 0.79 -8.95
N MET A 488 -6.16 0.32 -8.46
CA MET A 488 -7.42 1.03 -8.48
C MET A 488 -7.51 2.15 -7.44
N GLU A 489 -6.76 2.06 -6.35
CA GLU A 489 -6.68 3.15 -5.38
C GLU A 489 -6.00 4.39 -5.98
N GLU A 490 -4.95 4.18 -6.77
CA GLU A 490 -4.19 5.26 -7.39
C GLU A 490 -4.89 5.85 -8.63
N ALA A 491 -5.62 5.03 -9.40
CA ALA A 491 -6.38 5.52 -10.56
C ALA A 491 -7.58 6.39 -10.15
N GLN A 492 -8.22 6.10 -9.01
CA GLN A 492 -9.29 6.94 -8.48
C GLN A 492 -8.81 8.30 -7.98
N GLU A 493 -7.55 8.40 -7.54
CA GLU A 493 -6.96 9.67 -7.09
C GLU A 493 -6.71 10.62 -8.26
N VAL A 494 -6.36 10.10 -9.43
CA VAL A 494 -6.01 10.91 -10.63
C VAL A 494 -7.26 11.42 -11.35
N GLU A 495 -8.38 10.71 -11.34
CA GLU A 495 -9.62 11.17 -11.96
C GLU A 495 -10.33 12.30 -11.17
N ASN A 496 -9.91 12.56 -9.92
CA ASN A 496 -10.51 13.55 -9.04
C ASN A 496 -9.63 14.82 -8.84
N GLU A 497 -8.44 14.91 -9.43
CA GLU A 497 -7.61 16.13 -9.51
C GLU A 497 -7.96 16.96 -10.77
#